data_46ee2d42a13f7ca06c0da21fc8340519
#
_entry.id   46ee2d42a13f7ca06c0da21fc8340519
#
_cell.length_a   1.000
_cell.length_b   1.000
_cell.length_c   1.000
_cell.angle_alpha   90.00
_cell.angle_beta   90.00
_cell.angle_gamma   90.00
#
_symmetry.space_group_name_H-M   'P 1'
#
loop_
_entity.id
_entity.type
_entity.pdbx_description
1 polymer ?
#
loop_
_entity_poly.entity_id
_entity_poly.type
_entity_poly.pdbx_seq_one_letter_code
_entity_poly.pdbx_strand_id
1 'polypeptide(L)'
;GQIEVQTRRKNLKCSPKNKNNVSVLIDSPIEMQTPDLEHNTIKKVLGDDFFLSHIGNNHLCVKKKSIDRVNLEELYKNLENVLKKYECNLSIFKKNKGLIQIRTYENGTGETLSCGSAALCVAAKFLVDNKNSLKISSIGGELEFSFHEDVILMSGPTNFIYKGNVNE
;
A
#
# COMPACT_ATOMS: atom_id res chain seq x y z
N GLY A 1 -17.44 -15.41 -12.46
CA GLY A 1 -16.28 -16.28 -12.74
C GLY A 1 -14.98 -15.56 -12.44
N GLN A 2 -13.91 -16.30 -12.27
CA GLN A 2 -12.57 -15.74 -12.07
C GLN A 2 -12.05 -15.19 -13.42
N ILE A 3 -11.37 -14.05 -13.36
CA ILE A 3 -10.74 -13.39 -14.50
C ILE A 3 -9.23 -13.38 -14.25
N GLU A 4 -8.44 -13.71 -15.24
CA GLU A 4 -6.99 -13.55 -15.20
C GLU A 4 -6.59 -12.25 -15.92
N VAL A 5 -5.85 -11.39 -15.20
CA VAL A 5 -5.37 -10.12 -15.72
C VAL A 5 -3.86 -10.20 -15.90
N GLN A 6 -3.41 -10.12 -17.15
CA GLN A 6 -1.98 -10.09 -17.48
C GLN A 6 -1.41 -8.70 -17.19
N THR A 7 -0.37 -8.65 -16.38
CA THR A 7 0.42 -7.45 -16.12
C THR A 7 1.84 -7.61 -16.67
N ARG A 8 2.63 -6.55 -16.68
CA ARG A 8 4.05 -6.62 -17.10
C ARG A 8 4.89 -7.57 -16.23
N ARG A 9 4.47 -7.83 -14.99
CA ARG A 9 5.25 -8.63 -14.04
C ARG A 9 4.73 -10.04 -13.87
N LYS A 10 3.40 -10.20 -13.80
CA LYS A 10 2.75 -11.49 -13.62
C LYS A 10 1.26 -11.43 -13.96
N ASN A 11 0.64 -12.60 -14.06
CA ASN A 11 -0.80 -12.70 -14.16
C ASN A 11 -1.45 -12.64 -12.77
N LEU A 12 -2.51 -11.86 -12.64
CA LEU A 12 -3.27 -11.69 -11.41
C LEU A 12 -4.62 -12.37 -11.55
N LYS A 13 -5.00 -13.14 -10.53
CA LYS A 13 -6.31 -13.77 -10.46
C LYS A 13 -7.28 -12.82 -9.76
N CYS A 14 -8.28 -12.35 -10.51
CA CYS A 14 -9.30 -11.42 -10.04
C CYS A 14 -10.65 -12.15 -9.97
N SER A 15 -11.39 -11.92 -8.89
CA SER A 15 -12.72 -12.51 -8.69
C SER A 15 -13.73 -11.44 -8.33
N PRO A 16 -14.77 -11.19 -9.15
CA PRO A 16 -15.88 -10.33 -8.76
C PRO A 16 -16.59 -10.89 -7.52
N LYS A 17 -16.68 -10.13 -6.43
CA LYS A 17 -17.50 -10.50 -5.27
C LYS A 17 -18.98 -10.16 -5.51
N ASN A 18 -19.22 -9.03 -6.16
CA ASN A 18 -20.55 -8.56 -6.59
C ASN A 18 -20.36 -7.51 -7.72
N LYS A 19 -21.45 -6.80 -8.10
CA LYS A 19 -21.41 -5.79 -9.18
C LYS A 19 -20.38 -4.68 -8.97
N ASN A 20 -20.06 -4.35 -7.73
CA ASN A 20 -19.26 -3.17 -7.37
C ASN A 20 -18.03 -3.51 -6.52
N ASN A 21 -17.63 -4.78 -6.44
CA ASN A 21 -16.49 -5.18 -5.62
C ASN A 21 -15.72 -6.33 -6.27
N VAL A 22 -14.41 -6.17 -6.36
CA VAL A 22 -13.49 -7.16 -6.92
C VAL A 22 -12.43 -7.52 -5.91
N SER A 23 -12.05 -8.80 -5.89
CA SER A 23 -10.94 -9.31 -5.10
C SER A 23 -9.81 -9.76 -6.01
N VAL A 24 -8.59 -9.53 -5.57
CA VAL A 24 -7.36 -9.91 -6.29
C VAL A 24 -6.45 -10.68 -5.34
N LEU A 25 -5.92 -11.81 -5.81
CA LEU A 25 -4.87 -12.56 -5.11
C LEU A 25 -3.51 -11.97 -5.45
N ILE A 26 -2.77 -11.57 -4.42
CA ILE A 26 -1.46 -10.90 -4.55
C ILE A 26 -0.47 -11.56 -3.59
N ASP A 27 0.78 -11.72 -4.02
CA ASP A 27 1.84 -12.24 -3.15
C ASP A 27 2.05 -11.32 -1.95
N SER A 28 2.52 -11.90 -0.86
CA SER A 28 2.89 -11.11 0.32
C SER A 28 4.09 -10.21 0.03
N PRO A 29 4.05 -8.95 0.46
CA PRO A 29 5.22 -8.06 0.38
C PRO A 29 6.39 -8.60 1.19
N ILE A 30 7.61 -8.26 0.74
CA ILE A 30 8.85 -8.63 1.41
C ILE A 30 9.29 -7.45 2.28
N GLU A 31 9.54 -7.68 3.56
CA GLU A 31 10.14 -6.67 4.44
C GLU A 31 11.61 -6.49 4.07
N MET A 32 12.03 -5.24 3.89
CA MET A 32 13.39 -4.88 3.50
C MET A 32 14.19 -4.36 4.70
N GLN A 33 15.47 -4.69 4.72
CA GLN A 33 16.40 -4.06 5.65
C GLN A 33 17.01 -2.79 5.02
N THR A 34 17.16 -1.75 5.83
CA THR A 34 17.91 -0.54 5.45
C THR A 34 19.35 -0.64 5.88
N PRO A 35 20.32 -0.20 5.06
CA PRO A 35 21.69 0.05 5.54
C PRO A 35 21.69 1.02 6.73
N ASP A 36 22.63 0.85 7.66
CA ASP A 36 22.67 1.60 8.93
C ASP A 36 22.65 3.12 8.77
N LEU A 37 23.31 3.64 7.74
CA LEU A 37 23.38 5.10 7.49
C LEU A 37 22.00 5.66 7.13
N GLU A 38 21.30 5.01 6.23
CA GLU A 38 19.96 5.40 5.81
C GLU A 38 18.94 5.16 6.92
N HIS A 39 19.09 4.09 7.67
CA HIS A 39 18.24 3.80 8.84
C HIS A 39 18.31 4.95 9.84
N ASN A 40 19.50 5.40 10.21
CA ASN A 40 19.69 6.50 11.15
C ASN A 40 19.11 7.82 10.61
N THR A 41 19.24 8.08 9.30
CA THR A 41 18.65 9.25 8.67
C THR A 41 17.14 9.23 8.73
N ILE A 42 16.53 8.09 8.40
CA ILE A 42 15.08 7.88 8.45
C ILE A 42 14.58 8.02 9.90
N LYS A 43 15.23 7.35 10.85
CA LYS A 43 14.90 7.39 12.28
C LYS A 43 14.93 8.81 12.84
N LYS A 44 15.93 9.61 12.46
CA LYS A 44 16.05 11.01 12.91
C LYS A 44 14.87 11.88 12.46
N VAL A 45 14.32 11.62 11.28
CA VAL A 45 13.20 12.39 10.71
C VAL A 45 11.84 11.84 11.14
N LEU A 46 11.68 10.52 11.18
CA LEU A 46 10.38 9.85 11.33
C LEU A 46 10.15 9.24 12.73
N GLY A 47 11.21 9.03 13.52
CA GLY A 47 11.18 8.25 14.76
C GLY A 47 11.41 6.76 14.48
N ASP A 48 11.11 5.90 15.47
CA ASP A 48 11.44 4.47 15.43
C ASP A 48 10.34 3.59 14.80
N ASP A 49 9.11 4.08 14.68
CA ASP A 49 7.94 3.32 14.23
C ASP A 49 7.82 3.31 12.69
N PHE A 50 8.82 2.79 11.98
CA PHE A 50 8.78 2.63 10.53
C PHE A 50 9.26 1.24 10.09
N PHE A 51 8.91 0.88 8.86
CA PHE A 51 9.43 -0.30 8.17
C PHE A 51 9.49 -0.05 6.66
N LEU A 52 10.38 -0.77 5.98
CA LEU A 52 10.46 -0.81 4.53
C LEU A 52 9.89 -2.11 4.01
N SER A 53 9.21 -2.02 2.87
CA SER A 53 8.57 -3.17 2.24
C SER A 53 8.63 -3.05 0.72
N HIS A 54 8.69 -4.20 0.05
CA HIS A 54 8.74 -4.30 -1.40
C HIS A 54 7.62 -5.20 -1.93
N ILE A 55 6.86 -4.71 -2.90
CA ILE A 55 5.84 -5.46 -3.65
C ILE A 55 5.91 -5.13 -5.15
N GLY A 56 7.13 -5.15 -5.68
CA GLY A 56 7.41 -4.70 -7.03
C GLY A 56 7.76 -3.23 -7.16
N ASN A 57 7.47 -2.43 -6.15
CA ASN A 57 8.01 -1.10 -5.84
C ASN A 57 8.25 -1.00 -4.34
N ASN A 58 9.08 -0.03 -3.94
CA ASN A 58 9.50 0.11 -2.56
C ASN A 58 8.60 1.08 -1.80
N HIS A 59 8.32 0.75 -0.53
CA HIS A 59 7.49 1.53 0.35
C HIS A 59 8.16 1.73 1.71
N LEU A 60 8.35 2.98 2.13
CA LEU A 60 8.66 3.36 3.50
C LEU A 60 7.35 3.68 4.21
N CYS A 61 6.98 2.84 5.17
CA CYS A 61 5.73 2.94 5.91
C CYS A 61 6.00 3.36 7.34
N VAL A 62 5.35 4.43 7.82
CA VAL A 62 5.59 5.05 9.11
C VAL A 62 4.30 5.12 9.91
N LYS A 63 4.32 4.55 11.12
CA LYS A 63 3.20 4.66 12.05
C LYS A 63 3.24 5.99 12.77
N LYS A 64 2.11 6.69 12.81
CA LYS A 64 1.91 7.96 13.51
C LYS A 64 0.70 7.90 14.43
N LYS A 65 0.71 8.69 15.51
CA LYS A 65 -0.46 8.85 16.40
C LYS A 65 -1.61 9.57 15.70
N SER A 66 -1.30 10.50 14.81
CA SER A 66 -2.24 11.23 13.95
C SER A 66 -1.61 11.45 12.59
N ILE A 67 -2.41 11.40 11.52
CA ILE A 67 -1.97 11.61 10.15
C ILE A 67 -2.67 12.78 9.46
N ASP A 68 -3.75 13.30 10.05
CA ASP A 68 -4.68 14.23 9.41
C ASP A 68 -4.05 15.59 9.08
N ARG A 69 -3.13 16.08 9.95
CA ARG A 69 -2.49 17.39 9.82
C ARG A 69 -1.01 17.31 9.42
N VAL A 70 -0.52 16.14 9.04
CA VAL A 70 0.88 15.96 8.61
C VAL A 70 1.02 16.54 7.21
N ASN A 71 1.99 17.43 7.03
CA ASN A 71 2.43 17.86 5.69
C ASN A 71 3.30 16.75 5.11
N LEU A 72 2.69 15.90 4.28
CA LEU A 72 3.35 14.71 3.75
C LEU A 72 4.39 15.05 2.68
N GLU A 73 4.17 16.13 1.94
CA GLU A 73 5.14 16.63 0.96
C GLU A 73 6.42 17.13 1.66
N GLU A 74 6.30 17.89 2.73
CA GLU A 74 7.43 18.36 3.52
C GLU A 74 8.20 17.18 4.14
N LEU A 75 7.46 16.19 4.67
CA LEU A 75 8.07 14.98 5.22
C LEU A 75 8.84 14.20 4.16
N TYR A 76 8.29 14.10 2.94
CA TYR A 76 8.97 13.50 1.79
C TYR A 76 10.24 14.26 1.43
N LYS A 77 10.19 15.60 1.33
CA LYS A 77 11.34 16.46 1.02
C LYS A 77 12.49 16.30 2.02
N ASN A 78 12.18 16.14 3.29
CA ASN A 78 13.18 15.93 4.34
C ASN A 78 13.93 14.58 4.21
N LEU A 79 13.37 13.63 3.44
CA LEU A 79 13.95 12.32 3.16
C LEU A 79 14.26 12.10 1.68
N GLU A 80 14.14 13.14 0.85
CA GLU A 80 14.16 13.04 -0.61
C GLU A 80 15.36 12.26 -1.15
N ASN A 81 16.55 12.52 -0.62
CA ASN A 81 17.78 11.85 -1.05
C ASN A 81 17.72 10.33 -0.84
N VAL A 82 17.17 9.89 0.30
CA VAL A 82 17.01 8.46 0.60
C VAL A 82 15.87 7.87 -0.25
N LEU A 83 14.73 8.54 -0.30
CA LEU A 83 13.55 8.04 -1.01
C LEU A 83 13.79 7.94 -2.51
N LYS A 84 14.44 8.93 -3.13
CA LYS A 84 14.81 8.87 -4.56
C LYS A 84 15.85 7.81 -4.86
N LYS A 85 16.88 7.66 -4.02
CA LYS A 85 17.91 6.63 -4.17
C LYS A 85 17.32 5.21 -4.28
N TYR A 86 16.26 4.94 -3.52
CA TYR A 86 15.60 3.63 -3.49
C TYR A 86 14.27 3.59 -4.27
N GLU A 87 13.95 4.63 -5.04
CA GLU A 87 12.68 4.78 -5.76
C GLU A 87 11.47 4.45 -4.85
N CYS A 88 11.50 5.03 -3.63
CA CYS A 88 10.63 4.62 -2.55
C CYS A 88 9.45 5.58 -2.36
N ASN A 89 8.26 5.05 -2.25
CA ASN A 89 7.06 5.79 -1.84
C ASN A 89 7.06 5.96 -0.32
N LEU A 90 6.57 7.11 0.17
CA LEU A 90 6.43 7.39 1.59
C LEU A 90 4.96 7.28 2.01
N SER A 91 4.67 6.42 2.98
CA SER A 91 3.33 6.28 3.55
C SER A 91 3.35 6.54 5.04
N ILE A 92 2.38 7.31 5.52
CA ILE A 92 2.09 7.45 6.93
C ILE A 92 0.76 6.79 7.25
N PHE A 93 0.69 6.09 8.37
CA PHE A 93 -0.54 5.43 8.77
C PHE A 93 -0.80 5.53 10.27
N LYS A 94 -2.08 5.47 10.67
CA LYS A 94 -2.49 5.29 12.05
C LYS A 94 -3.41 4.08 12.17
N LYS A 95 -3.17 3.27 13.21
CA LYS A 95 -3.95 2.07 13.52
C LYS A 95 -4.89 2.36 14.68
N ASN A 96 -6.18 2.24 14.44
CA ASN A 96 -7.24 2.23 15.43
C ASN A 96 -7.82 0.80 15.56
N LYS A 97 -8.70 0.56 16.53
CA LYS A 97 -9.38 -0.75 16.67
C LYS A 97 -10.09 -1.12 15.34
N GLY A 98 -9.56 -2.14 14.63
CA GLY A 98 -10.19 -2.72 13.44
C GLY A 98 -10.03 -1.93 12.13
N LEU A 99 -9.44 -0.74 12.14
CA LEU A 99 -9.25 0.08 10.94
C LEU A 99 -7.87 0.74 10.93
N ILE A 100 -7.20 0.70 9.79
CA ILE A 100 -5.98 1.49 9.55
C ILE A 100 -6.34 2.61 8.57
N GLN A 101 -5.91 3.82 8.87
CA GLN A 101 -5.96 4.96 7.94
C GLN A 101 -4.57 5.20 7.39
N ILE A 102 -4.46 5.44 6.07
CA ILE A 102 -3.20 5.62 5.37
C ILE A 102 -3.26 6.85 4.45
N ARG A 103 -2.13 7.54 4.33
CA ARG A 103 -1.86 8.54 3.30
C ARG A 103 -0.51 8.23 2.67
N THR A 104 -0.41 8.38 1.35
CA THR A 104 0.80 8.01 0.59
C THR A 104 1.24 9.13 -0.34
N TYR A 105 2.54 9.46 -0.26
CA TYR A 105 3.24 10.29 -1.24
C TYR A 105 4.01 9.35 -2.18
N GLU A 106 3.61 9.32 -3.43
CA GLU A 106 4.22 8.46 -4.45
C GLU A 106 5.38 9.17 -5.13
N ASN A 107 6.50 8.47 -5.28
CA ASN A 107 7.71 9.00 -5.90
C ASN A 107 7.41 9.43 -7.35
N GLY A 108 7.72 10.69 -7.67
CA GLY A 108 7.46 11.29 -8.99
C GLY A 108 6.02 11.75 -9.24
N THR A 109 5.06 11.48 -8.32
CA THR A 109 3.65 11.84 -8.51
C THR A 109 3.14 12.82 -7.45
N GLY A 110 3.59 12.67 -6.20
CA GLY A 110 3.08 13.43 -5.08
C GLY A 110 2.09 12.66 -4.20
N GLU A 111 1.34 13.36 -3.34
CA GLU A 111 0.33 12.73 -2.52
C GLU A 111 -0.86 12.29 -3.37
N THR A 112 -1.19 10.99 -3.32
CA THR A 112 -2.28 10.39 -4.09
C THR A 112 -3.47 10.05 -3.20
N LEU A 113 -4.66 9.96 -3.80
CA LEU A 113 -5.88 9.61 -3.09
C LEU A 113 -5.86 8.19 -2.54
N SER A 114 -5.18 7.26 -3.22
CA SER A 114 -5.08 5.86 -2.81
C SER A 114 -3.86 5.21 -3.47
N CYS A 115 -3.14 4.38 -2.70
CA CYS A 115 -2.06 3.54 -3.20
C CYS A 115 -2.28 2.10 -2.69
N GLY A 116 -2.72 1.22 -3.60
CA GLY A 116 -3.04 -0.17 -3.25
C GLY A 116 -1.83 -0.98 -2.76
N SER A 117 -0.64 -0.77 -3.36
CA SER A 117 0.60 -1.42 -2.95
C SER A 117 1.08 -0.95 -1.57
N ALA A 118 0.95 0.34 -1.24
CA ALA A 118 1.24 0.85 0.10
C ALA A 118 0.29 0.26 1.15
N ALA A 119 -1.01 0.22 0.85
CA ALA A 119 -2.00 -0.40 1.73
C ALA A 119 -1.71 -1.89 1.94
N LEU A 120 -1.32 -2.61 0.88
CA LEU A 120 -0.93 -4.02 0.97
C LEU A 120 0.30 -4.23 1.87
N CYS A 121 1.34 -3.39 1.75
CA CYS A 121 2.52 -3.44 2.62
C CYS A 121 2.15 -3.25 4.10
N VAL A 122 1.28 -2.28 4.38
CA VAL A 122 0.79 -2.05 5.75
C VAL A 122 -0.11 -3.20 6.22
N ALA A 123 -1.00 -3.73 5.35
CA ALA A 123 -1.84 -4.87 5.69
C ALA A 123 -1.02 -6.10 6.08
N ALA A 124 -0.02 -6.46 5.27
CA ALA A 124 0.85 -7.61 5.52
C ALA A 124 1.54 -7.55 6.89
N LYS A 125 1.93 -6.35 7.35
CA LYS A 125 2.55 -6.16 8.68
C LYS A 125 1.60 -6.45 9.84
N PHE A 126 0.28 -6.36 9.63
CA PHE A 126 -0.72 -6.48 10.70
C PHE A 126 -1.69 -7.65 10.54
N LEU A 127 -1.66 -8.35 9.41
CA LEU A 127 -2.34 -9.63 9.25
C LEU A 127 -1.57 -10.71 10.01
N VAL A 128 -2.19 -11.28 11.04
CA VAL A 128 -1.50 -12.20 11.98
C VAL A 128 -1.89 -13.65 11.72
N ASP A 129 -3.07 -13.89 11.13
CA ASP A 129 -3.60 -15.23 10.86
C ASP A 129 -4.61 -15.23 9.70
N ASN A 130 -4.96 -16.43 9.23
CA ASN A 130 -5.93 -16.65 8.14
C ASN A 130 -7.40 -16.42 8.54
N LYS A 131 -7.70 -16.00 9.77
CA LYS A 131 -9.07 -15.87 10.30
C LYS A 131 -9.56 -14.43 10.33
N ASN A 132 -8.65 -13.46 10.25
CA ASN A 132 -8.99 -12.04 10.41
C ASN A 132 -8.87 -11.30 9.09
N SER A 133 -9.83 -10.43 8.81
CA SER A 133 -9.68 -9.40 7.76
C SER A 133 -9.28 -8.07 8.39
N LEU A 134 -8.58 -7.26 7.60
CA LEU A 134 -8.10 -5.93 7.98
C LEU A 134 -8.59 -4.91 6.95
N LYS A 135 -9.16 -3.82 7.42
CA LYS A 135 -9.57 -2.70 6.58
C LYS A 135 -8.57 -1.58 6.62
N ILE A 136 -8.23 -1.06 5.45
CA ILE A 136 -7.37 0.11 5.29
C ILE A 136 -8.13 1.17 4.50
N SER A 137 -8.29 2.33 5.12
CA SER A 137 -8.95 3.49 4.54
C SER A 137 -7.91 4.53 4.10
N SER A 138 -8.04 4.99 2.88
CA SER A 138 -7.33 6.13 2.30
C SER A 138 -8.32 7.24 1.92
N ILE A 139 -7.84 8.37 1.44
CA ILE A 139 -8.71 9.45 0.96
C ILE A 139 -9.61 8.97 -0.19
N GLY A 140 -9.09 8.11 -1.07
CA GLY A 140 -9.81 7.57 -2.23
C GLY A 140 -10.74 6.40 -1.93
N GLY A 141 -10.79 5.88 -0.70
CA GLY A 141 -11.69 4.78 -0.35
C GLY A 141 -11.07 3.74 0.57
N GLU A 142 -11.78 2.63 0.73
CA GLU A 142 -11.43 1.55 1.65
C GLU A 142 -11.10 0.26 0.89
N LEU A 143 -10.03 -0.42 1.32
CA LEU A 143 -9.65 -1.75 0.86
C LEU A 143 -9.71 -2.72 2.05
N GLU A 144 -10.10 -3.95 1.78
CA GLU A 144 -10.11 -5.05 2.74
C GLU A 144 -9.05 -6.08 2.35
N PHE A 145 -8.32 -6.56 3.34
CA PHE A 145 -7.24 -7.52 3.18
C PHE A 145 -7.47 -8.73 4.09
N SER A 146 -7.20 -9.92 3.58
CA SER A 146 -7.17 -11.16 4.36
C SER A 146 -6.15 -12.13 3.79
N PHE A 147 -5.65 -13.06 4.60
CA PHE A 147 -4.87 -14.18 4.07
C PHE A 147 -5.76 -15.16 3.32
N HIS A 148 -5.21 -15.72 2.25
CA HIS A 148 -5.76 -16.85 1.52
C HIS A 148 -4.60 -17.79 1.19
N GLU A 149 -4.46 -18.86 1.97
CA GLU A 149 -3.27 -19.72 1.94
C GLU A 149 -1.99 -18.92 2.19
N ASP A 150 -1.06 -18.85 1.23
CA ASP A 150 0.22 -18.14 1.34
C ASP A 150 0.22 -16.75 0.68
N VAL A 151 -0.96 -16.30 0.17
CA VAL A 151 -1.13 -15.03 -0.52
C VAL A 151 -2.11 -14.12 0.21
N ILE A 152 -2.14 -12.85 -0.16
CA ILE A 152 -3.10 -11.88 0.40
C ILE A 152 -4.22 -11.65 -0.62
N LEU A 153 -5.45 -11.82 -0.16
CA LEU A 153 -6.64 -11.41 -0.88
C LEU A 153 -6.90 -9.93 -0.58
N MET A 154 -6.73 -9.09 -1.58
CA MET A 154 -7.09 -7.68 -1.54
C MET A 154 -8.44 -7.49 -2.21
N SER A 155 -9.38 -6.84 -1.54
CA SER A 155 -10.73 -6.56 -2.04
C SER A 155 -11.02 -5.08 -1.98
N GLY A 156 -11.67 -4.57 -3.01
CA GLY A 156 -12.03 -3.15 -3.07
C GLY A 156 -13.19 -2.85 -4.01
N PRO A 157 -13.75 -1.62 -3.89
CA PRO A 157 -14.85 -1.18 -4.73
C PRO A 157 -14.38 -0.95 -6.17
N THR A 158 -15.29 -1.19 -7.10
CA THR A 158 -15.11 -0.91 -8.52
C THR A 158 -16.35 -0.21 -9.07
N ASN A 159 -16.13 0.74 -9.98
CA ASN A 159 -17.20 1.44 -10.68
C ASN A 159 -16.98 1.33 -12.19
N PHE A 160 -18.06 1.08 -12.92
CA PHE A 160 -18.04 1.19 -14.38
C PHE A 160 -17.99 2.68 -14.77
N ILE A 161 -16.97 3.07 -15.52
CA ILE A 161 -16.78 4.46 -15.96
C ILE A 161 -17.20 4.65 -17.43
N TYR A 162 -16.64 3.83 -18.33
CA TYR A 162 -16.98 3.89 -19.75
C TYR A 162 -16.63 2.57 -20.47
N LYS A 163 -17.16 2.42 -21.67
CA LYS A 163 -16.80 1.36 -22.63
C LYS A 163 -16.24 2.00 -23.89
N GLY A 164 -15.15 1.47 -24.40
CA GLY A 164 -14.53 1.91 -25.65
C GLY A 164 -14.04 0.73 -26.48
N ASN A 165 -13.68 1.02 -27.72
CA ASN A 165 -13.00 0.07 -28.61
C ASN A 165 -11.56 0.53 -28.81
N VAL A 166 -10.64 -0.42 -28.84
CA VAL A 166 -9.23 -0.18 -29.19
C VAL A 166 -9.04 -0.69 -30.60
N ASN A 167 -8.59 0.17 -31.50
CA ASN A 167 -8.16 -0.25 -32.85
C ASN A 167 -6.72 -0.79 -32.71
N GLU A 168 -6.49 -2.00 -33.21
CA GLU A 168 -5.17 -2.61 -33.36
C GLU A 168 -4.35 -1.96 -34.46
#